data_b101c6dc54fa91ed8f7f1c7d5fa08635
#
_entry.id   b101c6dc54fa91ed8f7f1c7d5fa08635
#
_cell.length_a   1.000
_cell.length_b   1.000
_cell.length_c   1.000
_cell.angle_alpha   90.00
_cell.angle_beta   90.00
_cell.angle_gamma   90.00
#
_symmetry.space_group_name_H-M   'P 1'
#
loop_
_entity.id
_entity.type
_entity.pdbx_description
1 polymer ?
#
loop_
_entity_poly.entity_id
_entity_poly.type
_entity_poly.pdbx_seq_one_letter_code
_entity_poly.pdbx_strand_id
1 'polypeptide(L)'
;MNTKPAIALLGESVLRQVALPIDDVSNPDVQALADRMLFTLDGSNGVGLAAPQIFESKRIMVVASKPTSRYRSAPTMPATVMINPEFVPLTNEMVKDYEGCLSIPSIRALVPRYQSIRVSLQI
;
A
#
# COMPACT_ATOMS: atom_id res chain seq x y z
N MET A 1 -0.83 7.41 24.40
CA MET A 1 0.09 6.39 23.85
C MET A 1 -0.41 5.97 22.48
N ASN A 2 0.44 6.05 21.46
CA ASN A 2 0.06 5.69 20.09
C ASN A 2 0.24 4.19 19.90
N THR A 3 -0.85 3.49 19.61
CA THR A 3 -0.80 2.09 19.22
C THR A 3 -1.02 1.99 17.72
N LYS A 4 -0.41 0.98 17.09
CA LYS A 4 -0.62 0.74 15.68
C LYS A 4 -2.04 0.26 15.45
N PRO A 5 -2.72 0.73 14.39
CA PRO A 5 -4.02 0.20 14.01
C PRO A 5 -3.99 -1.31 13.77
N ALA A 6 -5.11 -1.97 14.00
CA ALA A 6 -5.26 -3.35 13.60
C ALA A 6 -5.27 -3.46 12.08
N ILE A 7 -4.68 -4.54 11.55
CA ILE A 7 -4.66 -4.82 10.12
C ILE A 7 -5.86 -5.71 9.78
N ALA A 8 -6.65 -5.30 8.79
CA ALA A 8 -7.74 -6.11 8.28
C ALA A 8 -7.17 -7.37 7.61
N LEU A 9 -7.73 -8.51 7.95
CA LEU A 9 -7.28 -9.80 7.45
C LEU A 9 -8.17 -10.31 6.32
N LEU A 10 -7.63 -11.18 5.50
CA LEU A 10 -8.35 -11.81 4.40
C LEU A 10 -9.71 -12.33 4.88
N GLY A 11 -10.75 -11.98 4.15
CA GLY A 11 -12.13 -12.32 4.47
C GLY A 11 -12.92 -11.19 5.11
N GLU A 12 -12.26 -10.15 5.63
CA GLU A 12 -12.97 -9.00 6.19
C GLU A 12 -13.58 -8.14 5.10
N SER A 13 -14.81 -7.66 5.33
CA SER A 13 -15.64 -7.02 4.31
C SER A 13 -15.01 -5.73 3.76
N VAL A 14 -14.26 -4.99 4.58
CA VAL A 14 -13.63 -3.74 4.14
C VAL A 14 -12.66 -3.97 2.97
N LEU A 15 -12.04 -5.15 2.89
CA LEU A 15 -11.11 -5.48 1.82
C LEU A 15 -11.81 -5.78 0.51
N ARG A 16 -13.13 -5.98 0.53
CA ARG A 16 -13.93 -6.26 -0.65
C ARG A 16 -14.72 -5.06 -1.16
N GLN A 17 -14.73 -3.99 -0.40
CA GLN A 17 -15.40 -2.75 -0.79
C GLN A 17 -14.53 -1.97 -1.76
N VAL A 18 -15.16 -1.29 -2.70
CA VAL A 18 -14.47 -0.31 -3.54
C VAL A 18 -14.21 0.93 -2.69
N ALA A 19 -12.94 1.28 -2.53
CA ALA A 19 -12.55 2.43 -1.73
C ALA A 19 -13.04 3.74 -2.35
N LEU A 20 -13.46 4.67 -1.51
CA LEU A 20 -13.97 5.96 -1.96
C LEU A 20 -12.82 6.91 -2.30
N PRO A 21 -12.92 7.64 -3.41
CA PRO A 21 -11.91 8.66 -3.73
C PRO A 21 -11.91 9.78 -2.69
N ILE A 22 -10.76 10.42 -2.55
CA ILE A 22 -10.60 11.59 -1.70
C ILE A 22 -10.98 12.81 -2.52
N ASP A 23 -11.96 13.59 -2.03
CA ASP A 23 -12.42 14.79 -2.72
C ASP A 23 -11.55 16.01 -2.41
N ASP A 24 -11.10 16.15 -1.17
CA ASP A 24 -10.32 17.29 -0.73
C ASP A 24 -9.03 16.81 -0.06
N VAL A 25 -7.92 16.87 -0.80
CA VAL A 25 -6.61 16.43 -0.32
C VAL A 25 -6.06 17.32 0.80
N SER A 26 -6.58 18.53 0.96
CA SER A 26 -6.16 19.46 2.01
C SER A 26 -6.88 19.24 3.34
N ASN A 27 -7.87 18.35 3.37
CA ASN A 27 -8.61 18.05 4.60
C ASN A 27 -7.66 17.47 5.65
N PRO A 28 -7.63 18.03 6.89
CA PRO A 28 -6.75 17.52 7.95
C PRO A 28 -6.96 16.04 8.26
N ASP A 29 -8.15 15.50 8.05
CA ASP A 29 -8.42 14.07 8.28
C ASP A 29 -7.63 13.20 7.30
N VAL A 30 -7.39 13.68 6.09
CA VAL A 30 -6.57 12.96 5.10
C VAL A 30 -5.12 12.89 5.58
N GLN A 31 -4.59 13.99 6.07
CA GLN A 31 -3.23 14.01 6.61
C GLN A 31 -3.11 13.11 7.84
N ALA A 32 -4.09 13.14 8.74
CA ALA A 32 -4.09 12.28 9.92
C ALA A 32 -4.13 10.81 9.53
N LEU A 33 -4.93 10.45 8.53
CA LEU A 33 -4.98 9.08 8.02
C LEU A 33 -3.64 8.67 7.41
N ALA A 34 -3.04 9.53 6.59
CA ALA A 34 -1.74 9.26 6.00
C ALA A 34 -0.67 9.03 7.09
N ASP A 35 -0.67 9.85 8.14
CA ASP A 35 0.28 9.71 9.24
C ASP A 35 0.10 8.36 9.97
N ARG A 36 -1.14 7.95 10.20
CA ARG A 36 -1.42 6.64 10.81
C ARG A 36 -0.96 5.49 9.92
N MET A 37 -1.12 5.63 8.61
CA MET A 37 -0.69 4.62 7.64
C MET A 37 0.83 4.51 7.61
N LEU A 38 1.53 5.63 7.59
CA LEU A 38 2.99 5.65 7.63
C LEU A 38 3.51 5.04 8.94
N PHE A 39 2.88 5.38 10.06
CA PHE A 39 3.23 4.81 11.36
C PHE A 39 3.02 3.28 11.39
N THR A 40 1.94 2.80 10.75
CA THR A 40 1.61 1.37 10.69
C THR A 40 2.60 0.63 9.81
N LEU A 41 2.99 1.22 8.69
CA LEU A 41 3.94 0.61 7.76
C LEU A 41 5.35 0.56 8.37
N ASP A 42 5.73 1.61 9.09
CA ASP A 42 7.03 1.69 9.74
C ASP A 42 7.15 0.60 10.81
N GLY A 43 8.24 -0.14 10.77
CA GLY A 43 8.43 -1.26 11.68
C GLY A 43 7.70 -2.54 11.29
N SER A 44 6.86 -2.51 10.24
CA SER A 44 6.32 -3.71 9.64
C SER A 44 7.34 -4.28 8.64
N ASN A 45 7.11 -5.52 8.20
CA ASN A 45 7.92 -6.12 7.14
C ASN A 45 7.39 -5.80 5.74
N GLY A 46 6.35 -4.98 5.65
CA GLY A 46 5.74 -4.62 4.38
C GLY A 46 6.42 -3.44 3.72
N VAL A 47 6.20 -3.31 2.42
CA VAL A 47 6.69 -2.19 1.61
C VAL A 47 5.55 -1.28 1.16
N GLY A 48 4.31 -1.65 1.47
CA GLY A 48 3.14 -0.86 1.12
C GLY A 48 1.96 -1.18 2.02
N LEU A 49 1.04 -0.23 2.09
CA LEU A 49 -0.18 -0.36 2.88
C LEU A 49 -1.26 0.50 2.22
N ALA A 50 -2.45 -0.09 2.05
CA ALA A 50 -3.62 0.63 1.58
C ALA A 50 -4.55 0.95 2.75
N ALA A 51 -5.26 2.06 2.68
CA ALA A 51 -6.16 2.49 3.76
C ALA A 51 -7.20 1.44 4.15
N PRO A 52 -7.79 0.67 3.21
CA PRO A 52 -8.71 -0.40 3.60
C PRO A 52 -8.09 -1.44 4.54
N GLN A 53 -6.78 -1.62 4.51
CA GLN A 53 -6.12 -2.57 5.41
C GLN A 53 -6.12 -2.11 6.87
N ILE A 54 -6.42 -0.85 7.14
CA ILE A 54 -6.65 -0.34 8.50
C ILE A 54 -8.10 0.12 8.69
N PHE A 55 -9.02 -0.51 7.96
CA PHE A 55 -10.47 -0.32 8.07
C PHE A 55 -10.96 1.06 7.62
N GLU A 56 -10.18 1.75 6.76
CA GLU A 56 -10.59 3.01 6.16
C GLU A 56 -10.79 2.81 4.65
N SER A 57 -12.05 2.81 4.21
CA SER A 57 -12.39 2.54 2.80
C SER A 57 -12.20 3.79 1.95
N LYS A 58 -10.94 4.23 1.84
CA LYS A 58 -10.56 5.44 1.09
C LYS A 58 -9.39 5.13 0.16
N ARG A 59 -9.32 5.85 -0.96
CA ARG A 59 -8.29 5.63 -1.99
C ARG A 59 -7.00 6.35 -1.62
N ILE A 60 -6.32 5.83 -0.61
CA ILE A 60 -4.99 6.25 -0.18
C ILE A 60 -4.16 5.01 0.01
N MET A 61 -2.90 5.07 -0.43
CA MET A 61 -1.91 4.05 -0.13
C MET A 61 -0.59 4.70 0.21
N VAL A 62 0.23 4.00 0.96
CA VAL A 62 1.61 4.41 1.25
C VAL A 62 2.53 3.31 0.79
N VAL A 63 3.67 3.70 0.24
CA VAL A 63 4.70 2.76 -0.23
C VAL A 63 6.06 3.23 0.25
N ALA A 64 6.93 2.28 0.53
CA ALA A 64 8.32 2.52 0.86
C ALA A 64 9.13 1.30 0.47
N SER A 65 10.38 1.48 0.11
CA SER A 65 11.25 0.38 -0.24
C SER A 65 12.67 0.65 0.27
N LYS A 66 13.31 -0.40 0.74
CA LYS A 66 14.72 -0.38 1.10
C LYS A 66 15.26 -1.81 1.02
N PRO A 67 16.56 -1.99 0.83
CA PRO A 67 17.15 -3.31 0.89
C PRO A 67 16.88 -3.98 2.25
N THR A 68 16.52 -5.26 2.21
CA THR A 68 16.29 -6.06 3.40
C THR A 68 17.11 -7.35 3.27
N SER A 69 17.19 -8.12 4.34
CA SER A 69 17.86 -9.42 4.30
C SER A 69 17.19 -10.37 3.30
N ARG A 70 15.88 -10.20 3.08
CA ARG A 70 15.12 -11.01 2.11
C ARG A 70 15.24 -10.47 0.69
N TYR A 71 15.30 -9.15 0.51
CA TYR A 71 15.38 -8.48 -0.79
C TYR A 71 16.58 -7.53 -0.80
N ARG A 72 17.78 -8.11 -0.95
CA ARG A 72 19.04 -7.36 -0.84
C ARG A 72 19.22 -6.32 -1.94
N SER A 73 18.62 -6.55 -3.11
CA SER A 73 18.72 -5.66 -4.25
C SER A 73 17.52 -4.74 -4.40
N ALA A 74 16.62 -4.70 -3.42
CA ALA A 74 15.47 -3.80 -3.47
C ALA A 74 15.94 -2.35 -3.53
N PRO A 75 15.36 -1.51 -4.41
CA PRO A 75 15.74 -0.11 -4.48
C PRO A 75 15.29 0.63 -3.22
N THR A 76 16.02 1.69 -2.87
CA THR A 76 15.59 2.58 -1.80
C THR A 76 14.59 3.58 -2.35
N MET A 77 13.39 3.58 -1.76
CA MET A 77 12.34 4.53 -2.08
C MET A 77 11.82 5.10 -0.76
N PRO A 78 11.90 6.43 -0.54
CA PRO A 78 11.38 7.01 0.69
C PRO A 78 9.88 6.79 0.79
N ALA A 79 9.36 6.76 2.02
CA ALA A 79 7.94 6.60 2.26
C ALA A 79 7.15 7.66 1.50
N THR A 80 6.21 7.22 0.69
CA THR A 80 5.44 8.07 -0.22
C THR A 80 3.95 7.81 -0.03
N VAL A 81 3.19 8.88 0.14
CA VAL A 81 1.72 8.83 0.22
C VAL A 81 1.17 9.02 -1.18
N MET A 82 0.28 8.12 -1.59
CA MET A 82 -0.39 8.20 -2.90
C MET A 82 -1.89 8.35 -2.69
N ILE A 83 -2.45 9.47 -3.14
CA ILE A 83 -3.86 9.80 -2.99
C ILE A 83 -4.55 9.65 -4.34
N ASN A 84 -5.65 8.92 -4.36
CA ASN A 84 -6.41 8.58 -5.57
C ASN A 84 -5.51 7.98 -6.66
N PRO A 85 -4.65 7.00 -6.33
CA PRO A 85 -3.73 6.46 -7.33
C PRO A 85 -4.48 5.68 -8.41
N GLU A 86 -3.99 5.82 -9.63
CA GLU A 86 -4.41 5.03 -10.78
C GLU A 86 -3.18 4.62 -11.55
N PHE A 87 -3.26 3.51 -12.27
CA PHE A 87 -2.12 3.11 -13.08
C PHE A 87 -2.56 2.64 -14.46
N VAL A 88 -1.65 2.76 -15.42
CA VAL A 88 -1.78 2.13 -16.73
C VAL A 88 -0.51 1.35 -17.02
N PRO A 89 -0.62 0.17 -17.64
CA PRO A 89 0.58 -0.57 -18.05
C PRO A 89 1.27 0.13 -19.20
N LEU A 90 2.60 0.18 -19.15
CA LEU A 90 3.42 0.72 -20.23
C LEU A 90 3.87 -0.36 -21.19
N THR A 91 3.83 -1.63 -20.76
CA THR A 91 4.17 -2.78 -21.60
C THR A 91 3.16 -3.88 -21.37
N ASN A 92 3.10 -4.85 -22.30
CA ASN A 92 2.30 -6.06 -22.09
C ASN A 92 3.06 -7.14 -21.33
N GLU A 93 4.35 -6.96 -21.13
CA GLU A 93 5.17 -7.93 -20.42
C GLU A 93 4.85 -7.95 -18.94
N MET A 94 4.75 -9.15 -18.39
CA MET A 94 4.52 -9.36 -16.97
C MET A 94 5.68 -10.15 -16.38
N VAL A 95 6.05 -9.79 -15.18
CA VAL A 95 7.09 -10.47 -14.40
C VAL A 95 6.43 -11.09 -13.19
N LYS A 96 6.74 -12.35 -12.92
CA LYS A 96 6.25 -13.04 -11.73
C LYS A 96 7.29 -13.02 -10.64
N ASP A 97 6.87 -12.69 -9.44
CA ASP A 97 7.73 -12.76 -8.26
C ASP A 97 6.88 -13.07 -7.04
N TYR A 98 7.52 -13.51 -5.99
CA TYR A 98 6.83 -13.80 -4.74
C TYR A 98 6.49 -12.52 -4.00
N GLU A 99 5.24 -12.42 -3.57
CA GLU A 99 4.73 -11.29 -2.80
C GLU A 99 4.06 -11.79 -1.54
N GLY A 100 4.18 -10.99 -0.48
CA GLY A 100 3.41 -11.14 0.74
C GLY A 100 2.50 -9.94 0.93
N CYS A 101 1.56 -10.07 1.85
CA CYS A 101 0.62 -9.02 2.19
C CYS A 101 0.38 -9.04 3.70
N LEU A 102 0.34 -7.88 4.33
CA LEU A 102 0.07 -7.77 5.77
C LEU A 102 -1.30 -8.33 6.14
N SER A 103 -2.25 -8.32 5.19
CA SER A 103 -3.60 -8.89 5.38
C SER A 103 -3.63 -10.41 5.24
N ILE A 104 -2.57 -11.03 4.79
CA ILE A 104 -2.44 -12.49 4.63
C ILE A 104 -1.12 -12.92 5.27
N PRO A 105 -1.06 -12.93 6.62
CA PRO A 105 0.20 -13.23 7.31
C PRO A 105 0.72 -14.62 6.99
N SER A 106 2.04 -14.73 6.90
CA SER A 106 2.77 -16.00 6.74
C SER A 106 2.55 -16.71 5.41
N ILE A 107 1.87 -16.08 4.46
CA ILE A 107 1.63 -16.63 3.12
C ILE A 107 2.29 -15.73 2.08
N ARG A 108 2.97 -16.34 1.14
CA ARG A 108 3.52 -15.67 -0.03
C ARG A 108 3.04 -16.40 -1.27
N ALA A 109 2.81 -15.65 -2.33
CA ALA A 109 2.34 -16.20 -3.60
C ALA A 109 3.14 -15.62 -4.76
N LEU A 110 3.22 -16.39 -5.83
CA LEU A 110 3.85 -15.94 -7.07
C LEU A 110 2.82 -15.11 -7.84
N VAL A 111 3.08 -13.81 -7.97
CA VAL A 111 2.12 -12.86 -8.53
C VAL A 111 2.68 -12.25 -9.81
N PRO A 112 1.93 -12.32 -10.93
CA PRO A 112 2.33 -11.63 -12.15
C PRO A 112 2.01 -10.13 -12.03
N ARG A 113 2.99 -9.31 -12.41
CA ARG A 113 2.84 -7.86 -12.46
C ARG A 113 3.36 -7.33 -13.78
N TYR A 114 2.76 -6.27 -14.28
CA TYR A 114 3.34 -5.57 -15.42
C TYR A 114 4.74 -5.10 -15.09
N GLN A 115 5.67 -5.29 -16.01
CA GLN A 115 7.06 -4.90 -15.82
C GLN A 115 7.21 -3.41 -15.59
N SER A 116 6.40 -2.60 -16.30
CA SER A 116 6.43 -1.15 -16.18
C SER A 116 5.01 -0.59 -16.19
N ILE A 117 4.74 0.34 -15.31
CA ILE A 117 3.46 1.04 -15.21
C ILE A 117 3.70 2.53 -15.06
N ARG A 118 2.69 3.30 -15.47
CA ARG A 118 2.63 4.74 -15.16
C ARG A 118 1.57 4.93 -14.08
N VAL A 119 1.94 5.58 -13.00
CA VAL A 119 1.04 5.87 -11.90
C VAL A 119 0.68 7.36 -11.95
N SER A 120 -0.61 7.64 -11.84
CA SER A 120 -1.14 9.00 -11.68
C SER A 120 -1.74 9.11 -10.29
N LEU A 121 -1.52 10.23 -9.64
CA LEU A 121 -2.03 10.46 -8.29
C LEU A 121 -2.26 11.95 -8.06
N GLN A 122 -2.99 12.26 -6.99
CA GLN A 122 -3.16 13.62 -6.50
C GLN A 122 -2.23 13.88 -5.32
N ILE A 123 -1.79 15.11 -5.22
CA ILE A 123 -0.89 15.57 -4.16
C ILE A 123 -1.62 16.59 -3.29
#